data_6b2cdf4301b1c1034878fbc40588b29b
#
_entry.id   6b2cdf4301b1c1034878fbc40588b29b
#
_cell.length_a   1.000
_cell.length_b   1.000
_cell.length_c   1.000
_cell.angle_alpha   90.00
_cell.angle_beta   90.00
_cell.angle_gamma   90.00
#
_symmetry.space_group_name_H-M   'P 1'
#
loop_
_entity.id
_entity.type
_entity.pdbx_description
1 polymer ?
#
loop_
_entity_poly.entity_id
_entity_poly.type
_entity_poly.pdbx_seq_one_letter_code
_entity_poly.pdbx_strand_id
1 'polypeptide(L)'
;MCPSRHQPVTVVKSRGHRDSLNPNARILSHSGHLRMHRLKQWSTLPHMRNFLTPKVTVHAHCDLPCGVYDPAQAKIEALSVKACMEKYAANTDADFRSRSVAIKEERSHQVKEHLWVLWTDYFKAPHFEAYPQLHSLFNEATKLAGAAGTKGTQDVKVADQLIAKIDEIAEIFWATKKA
;
A
#
# COMPACT_ATOMS: atom_id res chain seq x y z
N MET A 1 27.10 -26.64 16.76
CA MET A 1 28.13 -25.59 16.56
C MET A 1 28.31 -25.36 15.07
N CYS A 2 27.73 -24.31 14.51
CA CYS A 2 27.92 -23.90 13.13
C CYS A 2 28.46 -22.48 13.13
N PRO A 3 29.61 -22.19 12.46
CA PRO A 3 30.18 -20.84 12.45
C PRO A 3 29.47 -19.97 11.42
N SER A 4 29.01 -18.80 11.87
CA SER A 4 28.48 -17.73 11.05
C SER A 4 29.62 -17.08 10.23
N ARG A 5 29.52 -17.12 8.89
CA ARG A 5 30.37 -16.32 8.00
C ARG A 5 29.69 -14.99 7.72
N HIS A 6 30.18 -13.93 8.34
CA HIS A 6 29.93 -12.57 7.88
C HIS A 6 30.76 -12.30 6.62
N GLN A 7 30.11 -11.96 5.52
CA GLN A 7 30.77 -11.38 4.36
C GLN A 7 30.65 -9.85 4.42
N PRO A 8 31.72 -9.10 4.14
CA PRO A 8 31.69 -7.66 4.14
C PRO A 8 31.00 -7.12 2.88
N VAL A 9 30.10 -6.18 3.08
CA VAL A 9 29.45 -5.41 2.01
C VAL A 9 30.43 -4.42 1.43
N THR A 10 30.80 -4.59 0.15
CA THR A 10 31.68 -3.68 -0.59
C THR A 10 30.86 -2.47 -1.06
N VAL A 11 31.12 -1.30 -0.46
CA VAL A 11 30.55 -0.02 -0.92
C VAL A 11 31.32 0.44 -2.17
N VAL A 12 30.67 0.45 -3.31
CA VAL A 12 31.21 1.03 -4.56
C VAL A 12 31.06 2.54 -4.50
N LYS A 13 32.20 3.23 -4.36
CA LYS A 13 32.30 4.69 -4.38
C LYS A 13 32.29 5.17 -5.84
N SER A 14 31.22 5.82 -6.30
CA SER A 14 31.14 6.48 -7.60
C SER A 14 32.06 7.69 -7.62
N ARG A 15 33.02 7.67 -8.55
CA ARG A 15 33.93 8.81 -8.84
C ARG A 15 33.14 9.89 -9.60
N GLY A 16 33.00 11.05 -8.99
CA GLY A 16 32.52 12.25 -9.67
C GLY A 16 33.52 12.72 -10.73
N HIS A 17 33.03 12.85 -11.94
CA HIS A 17 33.75 13.46 -13.06
C HIS A 17 33.76 14.98 -12.83
N ARG A 18 34.97 15.55 -12.64
CA ARG A 18 35.18 17.00 -12.60
C ARG A 18 35.52 17.46 -14.00
N ASP A 19 34.59 18.14 -14.65
CA ASP A 19 34.87 18.86 -15.89
C ASP A 19 35.70 20.11 -15.59
N SER A 20 36.86 20.15 -16.25
CA SER A 20 37.83 21.24 -16.20
C SER A 20 37.28 22.46 -16.96
N LEU A 21 37.07 23.57 -16.25
CA LEU A 21 36.77 24.87 -16.82
C LEU A 21 38.00 25.41 -17.57
N ASN A 22 37.83 25.70 -18.85
CA ASN A 22 38.78 26.35 -19.72
C ASN A 22 38.77 27.89 -19.51
N PRO A 23 39.93 28.55 -19.13
CA PRO A 23 39.92 29.95 -18.74
C PRO A 23 40.24 30.91 -19.90
N ASN A 24 39.90 30.65 -21.18
CA ASN A 24 40.17 31.54 -22.30
C ASN A 24 38.96 31.75 -23.22
N ALA A 25 37.87 32.32 -22.70
CA ALA A 25 36.83 32.87 -23.54
C ALA A 25 36.91 34.41 -23.50
N ARG A 26 37.47 34.99 -24.58
CA ARG A 26 37.48 36.44 -24.80
C ARG A 26 36.08 36.98 -24.94
N ILE A 27 35.71 37.92 -24.06
CA ILE A 27 34.48 38.67 -24.12
C ILE A 27 34.61 39.72 -25.24
N LEU A 28 33.92 39.53 -26.34
CA LEU A 28 33.69 40.58 -27.34
C LEU A 28 32.41 41.30 -26.95
N SER A 29 32.58 42.54 -26.45
CA SER A 29 31.49 43.48 -26.20
C SER A 29 30.91 43.97 -27.52
N HIS A 30 29.72 43.49 -27.88
CA HIS A 30 28.88 44.16 -28.86
C HIS A 30 27.69 44.80 -28.13
N SER A 31 27.73 46.11 -28.02
CA SER A 31 26.61 46.95 -27.60
C SER A 31 25.51 46.90 -28.68
N GLY A 32 24.63 45.92 -28.59
CA GLY A 32 23.43 45.88 -29.39
C GLY A 32 22.24 46.18 -28.50
N HIS A 33 21.59 47.32 -28.69
CA HIS A 33 20.32 47.68 -28.08
C HIS A 33 19.24 46.69 -28.54
N LEU A 34 19.08 45.59 -27.86
CA LEU A 34 17.93 44.69 -28.03
C LEU A 34 16.74 45.31 -27.29
N ARG A 35 15.86 45.93 -28.07
CA ARG A 35 14.52 46.34 -27.68
C ARG A 35 13.84 45.16 -27.03
N MET A 36 13.69 45.15 -25.72
CA MET A 36 12.86 44.18 -25.01
C MET A 36 11.43 44.29 -25.51
N HIS A 37 11.07 43.46 -26.47
CA HIS A 37 9.66 43.21 -26.73
C HIS A 37 9.08 42.57 -25.47
N ARG A 38 8.27 43.37 -24.79
CA ARG A 38 7.43 43.01 -23.67
C ARG A 38 6.78 41.66 -23.98
N LEU A 39 7.28 40.56 -23.34
CA LEU A 39 6.60 39.30 -23.35
C LEU A 39 5.22 39.54 -22.74
N LYS A 40 4.21 39.61 -23.60
CA LYS A 40 2.83 39.67 -23.18
C LYS A 40 2.56 38.44 -22.33
N GLN A 41 2.31 38.72 -21.11
CA GLN A 41 1.78 37.94 -20.03
C GLN A 41 0.86 36.84 -20.54
N TRP A 42 1.34 35.59 -20.46
CA TRP A 42 0.52 34.36 -20.65
C TRP A 42 -0.39 34.13 -19.43
N SER A 43 -1.16 35.15 -19.10
CA SER A 43 -2.06 35.18 -17.94
C SER A 43 -3.53 35.09 -18.34
N THR A 44 -3.87 34.34 -19.37
CA THR A 44 -5.29 34.08 -19.63
C THR A 44 -5.51 32.69 -20.27
N LEU A 45 -5.36 31.65 -19.47
CA LEU A 45 -6.10 30.43 -19.71
C LEU A 45 -6.93 30.05 -18.47
N PRO A 46 -7.98 30.80 -18.13
CA PRO A 46 -8.84 30.47 -17.00
C PRO A 46 -9.67 29.20 -17.25
N HIS A 47 -9.72 28.71 -18.50
CA HIS A 47 -10.58 27.58 -18.86
C HIS A 47 -9.92 26.19 -18.75
N MET A 48 -8.58 26.10 -18.72
CA MET A 48 -7.91 24.78 -18.59
C MET A 48 -7.86 24.23 -17.16
N ARG A 49 -8.04 25.07 -16.14
CA ARG A 49 -8.05 24.61 -14.73
C ARG A 49 -9.24 23.73 -14.41
N ASN A 50 -10.40 23.97 -15.05
CA ASN A 50 -11.62 23.21 -14.77
C ASN A 50 -11.69 21.87 -15.51
N PHE A 51 -10.82 21.65 -16.51
CA PHE A 51 -10.79 20.38 -17.25
C PHE A 51 -10.06 19.27 -16.47
N LEU A 52 -9.12 19.63 -15.59
CA LEU A 52 -8.32 18.69 -14.79
C LEU A 52 -8.83 18.50 -13.36
N THR A 53 -9.86 19.25 -12.94
CA THR A 53 -10.50 19.00 -11.66
C THR A 53 -11.50 17.86 -11.81
N PRO A 54 -11.36 16.76 -11.07
CA PRO A 54 -12.31 15.66 -11.12
C PRO A 54 -13.68 16.18 -10.66
N LYS A 55 -14.72 15.94 -11.46
CA LYS A 55 -16.09 16.31 -11.12
C LYS A 55 -16.69 15.47 -9.98
N VAL A 56 -16.08 14.34 -9.72
CA VAL A 56 -16.45 13.41 -8.66
C VAL A 56 -15.17 13.02 -7.92
N THR A 57 -15.11 13.31 -6.63
CA THR A 57 -14.08 12.80 -5.74
C THR A 57 -14.68 11.58 -5.04
N VAL A 58 -14.10 10.42 -5.29
CA VAL A 58 -14.47 9.20 -4.57
C VAL A 58 -13.58 9.10 -3.36
N HIS A 59 -14.17 9.20 -2.19
CA HIS A 59 -13.48 8.90 -0.93
C HIS A 59 -13.60 7.40 -0.68
N ALA A 60 -12.48 6.72 -0.53
CA ALA A 60 -12.44 5.27 -0.27
C ALA A 60 -13.00 4.94 1.13
N HIS A 61 -13.00 5.92 2.04
CA HIS A 61 -13.59 5.84 3.37
C HIS A 61 -14.31 7.14 3.71
N CYS A 62 -15.40 7.01 4.48
CA CYS A 62 -16.18 8.14 4.92
C CYS A 62 -15.40 8.96 5.95
N ASP A 63 -15.23 10.26 5.73
CA ASP A 63 -14.75 11.22 6.74
C ASP A 63 -15.75 11.35 7.91
N LEU A 64 -17.00 10.92 7.69
CA LEU A 64 -18.04 10.81 8.71
C LEU A 64 -18.14 9.38 9.19
N PRO A 65 -18.10 9.12 10.51
CA PRO A 65 -18.36 7.79 11.07
C PRO A 65 -19.77 7.35 10.70
N CYS A 66 -19.90 6.57 9.62
CA CYS A 66 -21.20 6.10 9.13
C CYS A 66 -21.80 5.01 10.04
N GLY A 67 -21.01 4.43 10.95
CA GLY A 67 -21.42 3.34 11.83
C GLY A 67 -21.64 2.00 11.12
N VAL A 68 -21.41 1.95 9.80
CA VAL A 68 -21.59 0.75 8.97
C VAL A 68 -20.25 0.06 8.82
N TYR A 69 -19.93 -0.81 9.77
CA TYR A 69 -18.73 -1.63 9.76
C TYR A 69 -19.10 -3.10 9.87
N ASP A 70 -18.39 -3.96 9.15
CA ASP A 70 -18.58 -5.40 9.20
C ASP A 70 -17.25 -6.14 8.92
N PRO A 71 -16.78 -7.00 9.81
CA PRO A 71 -15.58 -7.82 9.58
C PRO A 71 -15.74 -8.84 8.46
N ALA A 72 -16.96 -9.09 7.99
CA ALA A 72 -17.23 -10.00 6.87
C ALA A 72 -16.51 -9.56 5.58
N GLN A 73 -16.27 -8.27 5.36
CA GLN A 73 -15.50 -7.77 4.21
C GLN A 73 -14.09 -8.33 4.20
N ALA A 74 -13.35 -8.23 5.31
CA ALA A 74 -12.01 -8.80 5.44
C ALA A 74 -12.02 -10.33 5.27
N LYS A 75 -13.05 -11.00 5.79
CA LYS A 75 -13.21 -12.45 5.69
C LYS A 75 -13.44 -12.92 4.26
N ILE A 76 -14.28 -12.22 3.49
CA ILE A 76 -14.54 -12.54 2.08
C ILE A 76 -13.25 -12.46 1.26
N GLU A 77 -12.44 -11.41 1.48
CA GLU A 77 -11.18 -11.24 0.79
C GLU A 77 -10.16 -12.33 1.20
N ALA A 78 -10.10 -12.71 2.48
CA ALA A 78 -9.24 -13.79 2.96
C ALA A 78 -9.63 -15.17 2.39
N LEU A 79 -10.92 -15.45 2.26
CA LEU A 79 -11.42 -16.66 1.58
C LEU A 79 -11.05 -16.64 0.09
N SER A 80 -11.09 -15.48 -0.57
CA SER A 80 -10.65 -15.32 -1.96
C SER A 80 -9.15 -15.59 -2.10
N VAL A 81 -8.33 -15.13 -1.15
CA VAL A 81 -6.89 -15.45 -1.09
C VAL A 81 -6.67 -16.96 -1.02
N LYS A 82 -7.35 -17.65 -0.10
CA LYS A 82 -7.27 -19.11 0.03
C LYS A 82 -7.66 -19.81 -1.26
N ALA A 83 -8.78 -19.44 -1.87
CA ALA A 83 -9.25 -20.02 -3.12
C ALA A 83 -8.25 -19.82 -4.28
N CYS A 84 -7.56 -18.66 -4.34
CA CYS A 84 -6.51 -18.43 -5.33
C CYS A 84 -5.30 -19.36 -5.12
N MET A 85 -4.89 -19.61 -3.87
CA MET A 85 -3.80 -20.53 -3.54
C MET A 85 -4.14 -21.97 -3.91
N GLU A 86 -5.36 -22.41 -3.61
CA GLU A 86 -5.86 -23.76 -3.97
C GLU A 86 -5.90 -23.95 -5.49
N LYS A 87 -6.43 -22.96 -6.22
CA LYS A 87 -6.47 -22.98 -7.69
C LYS A 87 -5.07 -22.93 -8.31
N TYR A 88 -4.15 -22.18 -7.73
CA TYR A 88 -2.75 -22.17 -8.13
C TYR A 88 -2.11 -23.56 -8.00
N ALA A 89 -2.34 -24.25 -6.88
CA ALA A 89 -1.80 -25.57 -6.64
C ALA A 89 -2.39 -26.64 -7.58
N ALA A 90 -3.68 -26.49 -7.93
CA ALA A 90 -4.39 -27.45 -8.79
C ALA A 90 -4.13 -27.24 -10.30
N ASN A 91 -3.46 -26.18 -10.72
CA ASN A 91 -3.25 -25.85 -12.14
C ASN A 91 -1.76 -25.75 -12.48
N THR A 92 -1.36 -26.24 -13.67
CA THR A 92 0.02 -26.21 -14.16
C THR A 92 0.24 -25.17 -15.26
N ASP A 93 -0.83 -24.55 -15.78
CA ASP A 93 -0.73 -23.50 -16.79
C ASP A 93 -0.08 -22.26 -16.22
N ALA A 94 0.96 -21.75 -16.91
CA ALA A 94 1.80 -20.66 -16.43
C ALA A 94 1.04 -19.32 -16.35
N ASP A 95 0.18 -19.04 -17.33
CA ASP A 95 -0.59 -17.80 -17.39
C ASP A 95 -1.66 -17.79 -16.31
N PHE A 96 -2.34 -18.91 -16.12
CA PHE A 96 -3.31 -19.06 -15.04
C PHE A 96 -2.67 -18.89 -13.66
N ARG A 97 -1.49 -19.51 -13.43
CA ARG A 97 -0.75 -19.38 -12.17
C ARG A 97 -0.30 -17.96 -11.91
N SER A 98 0.22 -17.27 -12.92
CA SER A 98 0.60 -15.86 -12.83
C SER A 98 -0.58 -14.96 -12.45
N ARG A 99 -1.73 -15.16 -13.08
CA ARG A 99 -2.96 -14.43 -12.73
C ARG A 99 -3.45 -14.77 -11.32
N SER A 100 -3.37 -16.01 -10.90
CA SER A 100 -3.75 -16.44 -9.54
C SER A 100 -2.89 -15.75 -8.49
N VAL A 101 -1.57 -15.61 -8.73
CA VAL A 101 -0.67 -14.86 -7.83
C VAL A 101 -1.08 -13.39 -7.75
N ALA A 102 -1.29 -12.73 -8.88
CA ALA A 102 -1.66 -11.31 -8.92
C ALA A 102 -2.97 -11.04 -8.17
N ILE A 103 -4.00 -11.84 -8.42
CA ILE A 103 -5.29 -11.73 -7.72
C ILE A 103 -5.13 -12.00 -6.23
N LYS A 104 -4.38 -13.04 -5.84
CA LYS A 104 -4.09 -13.36 -4.44
C LYS A 104 -3.46 -12.18 -3.71
N GLU A 105 -2.48 -11.53 -4.32
CA GLU A 105 -1.79 -10.38 -3.71
C GLU A 105 -2.69 -9.17 -3.57
N GLU A 106 -3.52 -8.90 -4.58
CA GLU A 106 -4.54 -7.85 -4.52
C GLU A 106 -5.54 -8.10 -3.40
N ARG A 107 -6.11 -9.33 -3.31
CA ARG A 107 -7.05 -9.70 -2.24
C ARG A 107 -6.41 -9.64 -0.86
N SER A 108 -5.15 -10.06 -0.73
CA SER A 108 -4.40 -9.92 0.53
C SER A 108 -4.22 -8.44 0.92
N HIS A 109 -4.10 -7.53 -0.05
CA HIS A 109 -4.07 -6.10 0.21
C HIS A 109 -5.43 -5.59 0.71
N GLN A 110 -6.54 -5.99 0.08
CA GLN A 110 -7.89 -5.65 0.50
C GLN A 110 -8.19 -6.13 1.93
N VAL A 111 -7.74 -7.33 2.31
CA VAL A 111 -7.83 -7.79 3.71
C VAL A 111 -7.22 -6.77 4.66
N LYS A 112 -6.01 -6.26 4.35
CA LYS A 112 -5.34 -5.28 5.21
C LYS A 112 -6.12 -3.97 5.31
N GLU A 113 -6.64 -3.47 4.22
CA GLU A 113 -7.42 -2.23 4.20
C GLU A 113 -8.67 -2.36 5.07
N HIS A 114 -9.43 -3.44 4.93
CA HIS A 114 -10.60 -3.68 5.75
C HIS A 114 -10.27 -3.85 7.24
N LEU A 115 -9.14 -4.51 7.57
CA LEU A 115 -8.69 -4.64 8.94
C LEU A 115 -8.25 -3.29 9.53
N TRP A 116 -7.53 -2.46 8.77
CA TRP A 116 -7.10 -1.14 9.24
C TRP A 116 -8.28 -0.26 9.56
N VAL A 117 -9.31 -0.25 8.73
CA VAL A 117 -10.54 0.50 8.97
C VAL A 117 -11.22 0.06 10.26
N LEU A 118 -11.36 -1.24 10.49
CA LEU A 118 -11.92 -1.72 11.76
C LEU A 118 -11.05 -1.29 12.95
N TRP A 119 -9.74 -1.40 12.82
CA TRP A 119 -8.79 -1.09 13.89
C TRP A 119 -8.77 0.39 14.27
N THR A 120 -8.78 1.28 13.26
CA THR A 120 -8.60 2.72 13.48
C THR A 120 -9.93 3.47 13.66
N ASP A 121 -10.97 3.04 12.95
CA ASP A 121 -12.20 3.82 12.85
C ASP A 121 -13.33 3.26 13.72
N TYR A 122 -13.46 1.93 13.80
CA TYR A 122 -14.50 1.30 14.61
C TYR A 122 -14.09 1.14 16.06
N PHE A 123 -12.99 0.45 16.35
CA PHE A 123 -12.55 0.17 17.72
C PHE A 123 -12.03 1.44 18.40
N LYS A 124 -12.50 1.67 19.63
CA LYS A 124 -12.18 2.85 20.46
C LYS A 124 -11.56 2.42 21.78
N ALA A 125 -11.01 3.38 22.54
CA ALA A 125 -10.32 3.12 23.80
C ALA A 125 -11.08 2.16 24.74
N PRO A 126 -12.40 2.30 25.00
CA PRO A 126 -13.10 1.35 25.87
C PRO A 126 -13.09 -0.09 25.35
N HIS A 127 -13.07 -0.30 24.03
CA HIS A 127 -12.99 -1.64 23.45
C HIS A 127 -11.61 -2.25 23.69
N PHE A 128 -10.54 -1.46 23.57
CA PHE A 128 -9.17 -1.92 23.84
C PHE A 128 -8.91 -2.18 25.32
N GLU A 129 -9.59 -1.46 26.21
CA GLU A 129 -9.57 -1.73 27.67
C GLU A 129 -10.27 -3.04 27.99
N ALA A 130 -11.44 -3.31 27.37
CA ALA A 130 -12.21 -4.53 27.57
C ALA A 130 -11.56 -5.76 26.90
N TYR A 131 -10.85 -5.56 25.79
CA TYR A 131 -10.21 -6.61 25.00
C TYR A 131 -8.75 -6.25 24.71
N PRO A 132 -7.83 -6.37 25.68
CA PRO A 132 -6.43 -5.93 25.55
C PRO A 132 -5.65 -6.62 24.40
N GLN A 133 -6.08 -7.81 23.99
CA GLN A 133 -5.47 -8.56 22.88
C GLN A 133 -5.77 -7.97 21.49
N LEU A 134 -6.72 -7.03 21.34
CA LEU A 134 -7.13 -6.51 20.03
C LEU A 134 -5.98 -5.94 19.21
N HIS A 135 -5.09 -5.14 19.83
CA HIS A 135 -3.96 -4.58 19.11
C HIS A 135 -3.03 -5.66 18.55
N SER A 136 -2.78 -6.72 19.32
CA SER A 136 -1.97 -7.86 18.88
C SER A 136 -2.67 -8.62 17.75
N LEU A 137 -3.97 -8.92 17.89
CA LEU A 137 -4.76 -9.59 16.86
C LEU A 137 -4.73 -8.85 15.53
N PHE A 138 -4.96 -7.55 15.52
CA PHE A 138 -4.88 -6.74 14.30
C PHE A 138 -3.48 -6.71 13.70
N ASN A 139 -2.44 -6.58 14.54
CA ASN A 139 -1.06 -6.61 14.09
C ASN A 139 -0.70 -7.95 13.44
N GLU A 140 -1.06 -9.06 14.08
CA GLU A 140 -0.84 -10.41 13.57
C GLU A 140 -1.60 -10.65 12.26
N ALA A 141 -2.90 -10.34 12.21
CA ALA A 141 -3.71 -10.49 11.01
C ALA A 141 -3.18 -9.67 9.83
N THR A 142 -2.79 -8.41 10.06
CA THR A 142 -2.22 -7.56 9.00
C THR A 142 -0.85 -8.05 8.53
N LYS A 143 -0.03 -8.64 9.40
CA LYS A 143 1.24 -9.29 9.02
C LYS A 143 0.99 -10.55 8.20
N LEU A 144 0.03 -11.39 8.59
CA LEU A 144 -0.38 -12.58 7.82
C LEU A 144 -0.90 -12.21 6.43
N ALA A 145 -1.59 -11.08 6.27
CA ALA A 145 -2.01 -10.55 4.97
C ALA A 145 -0.89 -9.79 4.23
N GLY A 146 0.34 -9.79 4.75
CA GLY A 146 1.50 -9.07 4.19
C GLY A 146 2.49 -9.96 3.45
N ALA A 147 3.69 -9.38 3.18
CA ALA A 147 4.78 -10.03 2.47
C ALA A 147 5.32 -11.28 3.20
N ALA A 148 5.34 -11.27 4.53
CA ALA A 148 5.73 -12.42 5.34
C ALA A 148 4.62 -13.49 5.50
N GLY A 149 3.43 -13.22 4.98
CA GLY A 149 2.27 -14.10 5.02
C GLY A 149 1.76 -14.43 3.63
N THR A 150 0.46 -14.23 3.40
CA THR A 150 -0.25 -14.67 2.18
C THR A 150 0.26 -14.08 0.88
N LYS A 151 0.90 -12.90 0.89
CA LYS A 151 1.55 -12.36 -0.33
C LYS A 151 2.79 -13.17 -0.70
N GLY A 152 3.63 -13.52 0.27
CA GLY A 152 4.93 -14.16 0.04
C GLY A 152 4.90 -15.69 -0.10
N THR A 153 3.75 -16.35 0.08
CA THR A 153 3.65 -17.81 0.03
C THR A 153 2.44 -18.29 -0.78
N GLN A 154 2.47 -19.58 -1.14
CA GLN A 154 1.33 -20.32 -1.69
C GLN A 154 0.83 -21.41 -0.71
N ASP A 155 1.31 -21.37 0.53
CA ASP A 155 0.84 -22.30 1.57
C ASP A 155 -0.55 -21.91 2.06
N VAL A 156 -1.54 -22.74 1.75
CA VAL A 156 -2.95 -22.55 2.14
C VAL A 156 -3.12 -22.45 3.66
N LYS A 157 -2.26 -23.10 4.46
CA LYS A 157 -2.31 -23.01 5.92
C LYS A 157 -2.14 -21.59 6.45
N VAL A 158 -1.35 -20.76 5.74
CA VAL A 158 -1.17 -19.36 6.11
C VAL A 158 -2.46 -18.55 5.88
N ALA A 159 -3.21 -18.88 4.84
CA ALA A 159 -4.53 -18.28 4.61
C ALA A 159 -5.55 -18.74 5.68
N ASP A 160 -5.49 -20.01 6.11
CA ASP A 160 -6.34 -20.50 7.20
C ASP A 160 -6.03 -19.80 8.53
N GLN A 161 -4.75 -19.55 8.83
CA GLN A 161 -4.35 -18.77 10.00
C GLN A 161 -4.88 -17.33 9.94
N LEU A 162 -4.82 -16.70 8.75
CA LEU A 162 -5.37 -15.37 8.54
C LEU A 162 -6.88 -15.34 8.79
N ILE A 163 -7.62 -16.30 8.24
CA ILE A 163 -9.07 -16.43 8.41
C ILE A 163 -9.40 -16.60 9.89
N ALA A 164 -8.69 -17.48 10.62
CA ALA A 164 -8.91 -17.68 12.04
C ALA A 164 -8.71 -16.39 12.86
N LYS A 165 -7.68 -15.58 12.54
CA LYS A 165 -7.47 -14.27 13.20
C LYS A 165 -8.59 -13.28 12.89
N ILE A 166 -9.11 -13.28 11.68
CA ILE A 166 -10.25 -12.44 11.31
C ILE A 166 -11.50 -12.88 12.07
N ASP A 167 -11.70 -14.17 12.26
CA ASP A 167 -12.83 -14.72 13.03
C ASP A 167 -12.74 -14.32 14.51
N GLU A 168 -11.55 -14.37 15.13
CA GLU A 168 -11.34 -13.87 16.50
C GLU A 168 -11.70 -12.37 16.62
N ILE A 169 -11.28 -11.55 15.64
CA ILE A 169 -11.63 -10.12 15.58
C ILE A 169 -13.14 -9.93 15.41
N ALA A 170 -13.78 -10.75 14.57
CA ALA A 170 -15.21 -10.68 14.32
C ALA A 170 -16.04 -11.05 15.58
N GLU A 171 -15.62 -12.04 16.35
CA GLU A 171 -16.26 -12.40 17.62
C GLU A 171 -16.27 -11.20 18.59
N ILE A 172 -15.11 -10.54 18.75
CA ILE A 172 -14.99 -9.35 19.61
C ILE A 172 -15.85 -8.20 19.04
N PHE A 173 -15.81 -7.97 17.72
CA PHE A 173 -16.61 -6.96 17.07
C PHE A 173 -18.10 -7.13 17.39
N TRP A 174 -18.64 -8.32 17.21
CA TRP A 174 -20.06 -8.59 17.48
C TRP A 174 -20.39 -8.55 18.97
N ALA A 175 -19.44 -8.85 19.85
CA ALA A 175 -19.63 -8.66 21.29
C ALA A 175 -19.78 -7.17 21.63
N THR A 176 -18.96 -6.30 21.04
CA THR A 176 -19.04 -4.84 21.27
C THR A 176 -20.29 -4.19 20.66
N LYS A 177 -20.92 -4.82 19.64
CA LYS A 177 -22.19 -4.32 19.07
C LYS A 177 -23.43 -4.63 19.93
N LYS A 178 -23.31 -5.62 20.83
CA LYS A 178 -24.41 -6.03 21.70
C LYS A 178 -24.38 -5.34 23.06
N ALA A 179 -23.23 -4.75 23.42
CA ALA A 179 -23.04 -4.00 24.65
C ALA A 179 -23.57 -2.57 24.52
#